data_d225747714b49a5ec3dc95f7ad3cc7cb
#
_entry.id   d225747714b49a5ec3dc95f7ad3cc7cb
#
_cell.length_a   1.000
_cell.length_b   1.000
_cell.length_c   1.000
_cell.angle_alpha   90.00
_cell.angle_beta   90.00
_cell.angle_gamma   90.00
#
_symmetry.space_group_name_H-M   'P 1'
#
loop_
_entity.id
_entity.type
_entity.pdbx_description
1 polymer ?
#
loop_
_entity_poly.entity_id
_entity_poly.type
_entity_poly.pdbx_seq_one_letter_code
_entity_poly.pdbx_strand_id
1 'polypeptide(L)'
;VMHRTLEGKAILIARPRGQAEYLMNQIESRAGRAILCPAIDVIELPTKLIGSVSAYDAVIFVSPTSVQMGWKKVKGLIEGPRNTLIAAVGSATANKILDEGFKVLFPEGQGGARALIAVLRDKLNLSSSRVLVVNGDGGDGNFEDLLKLEGLEVDTFACYRRLDIRDASQPERLGAMRDGFDAWVATSRRSIGNMLAQFKGQRIKLKATPLFVNHSAIANEALVKGVTNVFVCQDAGTAMIQSIEDWFMSFKLEE
;
A
#
# COMPACT_ATOMS: atom_id res chain seq x y z
N VAL A 1 9.63 -27.75 -12.63
CA VAL A 1 9.46 -28.43 -11.34
C VAL A 1 8.77 -27.42 -10.44
N MET A 2 7.51 -27.66 -10.08
CA MET A 2 6.83 -26.85 -9.05
C MET A 2 7.56 -27.09 -7.72
N HIS A 3 8.19 -26.06 -7.17
CA HIS A 3 8.77 -26.12 -5.83
C HIS A 3 7.62 -26.14 -4.81
N ARG A 4 7.39 -27.28 -4.15
CA ARG A 4 6.36 -27.45 -3.10
C ARG A 4 6.91 -27.03 -1.73
N THR A 5 7.60 -25.92 -1.67
CA THR A 5 8.33 -25.45 -0.48
C THR A 5 7.41 -25.10 0.70
N LEU A 6 6.18 -24.67 0.41
CA LEU A 6 5.16 -24.28 1.38
C LEU A 6 4.03 -25.31 1.51
N GLU A 7 4.24 -26.55 1.07
CA GLU A 7 3.23 -27.60 1.17
C GLU A 7 2.76 -27.81 2.62
N GLY A 8 1.44 -27.80 2.80
CA GLY A 8 0.80 -27.92 4.11
C GLY A 8 0.88 -26.69 5.01
N LYS A 9 1.51 -25.59 4.55
CA LYS A 9 1.61 -24.33 5.32
C LYS A 9 0.50 -23.37 4.95
N ALA A 10 -0.08 -22.70 5.94
CA ALA A 10 -1.10 -21.70 5.80
C ALA A 10 -0.58 -20.32 6.22
N ILE A 11 -0.66 -19.35 5.31
CA ILE A 11 -0.13 -18.00 5.52
C ILE A 11 -1.28 -16.99 5.52
N LEU A 12 -1.44 -16.28 6.64
CA LEU A 12 -2.45 -15.24 6.81
C LEU A 12 -1.93 -13.90 6.27
N ILE A 13 -2.67 -13.25 5.38
CA ILE A 13 -2.25 -12.03 4.69
C ILE A 13 -3.13 -10.86 5.11
N ALA A 14 -2.57 -9.94 5.91
CA ALA A 14 -3.27 -8.76 6.46
C ALA A 14 -3.20 -7.54 5.53
N ARG A 15 -3.11 -7.74 4.22
CA ARG A 15 -3.05 -6.66 3.21
C ARG A 15 -4.44 -6.33 2.68
N PRO A 16 -4.66 -5.10 2.18
CA PRO A 16 -5.87 -4.77 1.42
C PRO A 16 -6.09 -5.73 0.24
N ARG A 17 -7.35 -6.03 -0.10
CA ARG A 17 -7.71 -7.02 -1.13
C ARG A 17 -6.96 -6.79 -2.44
N GLY A 18 -7.05 -5.62 -3.06
CA GLY A 18 -6.37 -5.30 -4.31
C GLY A 18 -4.84 -5.15 -4.25
N GLN A 19 -4.19 -5.56 -3.15
CA GLN A 19 -2.73 -5.49 -2.97
C GLN A 19 -2.11 -6.83 -2.53
N ALA A 20 -2.91 -7.87 -2.42
CA ALA A 20 -2.48 -9.18 -1.90
C ALA A 20 -2.25 -10.23 -2.99
N GLU A 21 -2.74 -10.01 -4.21
CA GLU A 21 -2.82 -11.02 -5.28
C GLU A 21 -1.47 -11.63 -5.62
N TYR A 22 -0.43 -10.79 -5.78
CA TYR A 22 0.91 -11.30 -6.07
C TYR A 22 1.39 -12.28 -5.00
N LEU A 23 1.28 -11.89 -3.73
CA LEU A 23 1.74 -12.71 -2.61
C LEU A 23 0.93 -13.99 -2.48
N MET A 24 -0.39 -13.92 -2.68
CA MET A 24 -1.28 -15.08 -2.68
C MET A 24 -0.87 -16.07 -3.77
N ASN A 25 -0.72 -15.62 -5.00
CA ASN A 25 -0.31 -16.44 -6.14
C ASN A 25 1.06 -17.11 -5.90
N GLN A 26 1.99 -16.37 -5.29
CA GLN A 26 3.32 -16.92 -4.98
C GLN A 26 3.27 -18.01 -3.89
N ILE A 27 2.43 -17.87 -2.87
CA ILE A 27 2.22 -18.88 -1.84
C ILE A 27 1.57 -20.13 -2.45
N GLU A 28 0.51 -19.95 -3.22
CA GLU A 28 -0.26 -21.04 -3.85
C GLU A 28 0.57 -21.81 -4.88
N SER A 29 1.41 -21.12 -5.67
CA SER A 29 2.32 -21.76 -6.63
C SER A 29 3.37 -22.66 -5.95
N ARG A 30 3.59 -22.49 -4.65
CA ARG A 30 4.47 -23.29 -3.79
C ARG A 30 3.74 -24.36 -2.97
N ALA A 31 2.50 -24.66 -3.34
CA ALA A 31 1.59 -25.56 -2.65
C ALA A 31 1.22 -25.14 -1.21
N GLY A 32 1.42 -23.87 -0.85
CA GLY A 32 0.93 -23.26 0.38
C GLY A 32 -0.53 -22.84 0.27
N ARG A 33 -1.18 -22.59 1.40
CA ARG A 33 -2.52 -22.03 1.49
C ARG A 33 -2.45 -20.55 1.87
N ALA A 34 -2.81 -19.67 0.95
CA ALA A 34 -2.93 -18.24 1.22
C ALA A 34 -4.30 -17.94 1.85
N ILE A 35 -4.32 -17.24 2.99
CA ILE A 35 -5.55 -16.82 3.67
C ILE A 35 -5.57 -15.30 3.68
N LEU A 36 -6.38 -14.71 2.81
CA LEU A 36 -6.56 -13.27 2.80
C LEU A 36 -7.46 -12.84 3.97
N CYS A 37 -6.88 -12.09 4.91
CA CYS A 37 -7.57 -11.55 6.07
C CYS A 37 -7.24 -10.05 6.20
N PRO A 38 -7.91 -9.19 5.41
CA PRO A 38 -7.55 -7.77 5.36
C PRO A 38 -7.69 -7.11 6.72
N ALA A 39 -6.67 -6.38 7.12
CA ALA A 39 -6.69 -5.52 8.31
C ALA A 39 -7.12 -4.09 7.98
N ILE A 40 -7.02 -3.72 6.69
CA ILE A 40 -7.41 -2.42 6.13
C ILE A 40 -8.09 -2.71 4.80
N ASP A 41 -9.18 -2.04 4.54
CA ASP A 41 -9.80 -2.01 3.21
C ASP A 41 -9.62 -0.65 2.56
N VAL A 42 -9.68 -0.63 1.23
CA VAL A 42 -9.61 0.60 0.43
C VAL A 42 -10.89 0.68 -0.38
N ILE A 43 -11.73 1.65 -0.06
CA ILE A 43 -12.97 1.89 -0.77
C ILE A 43 -12.85 3.11 -1.67
N GLU A 44 -13.39 3.00 -2.87
CA GLU A 44 -13.51 4.13 -3.78
C GLU A 44 -14.54 5.12 -3.23
N LEU A 45 -14.23 6.41 -3.31
CA LEU A 45 -15.18 7.47 -2.98
C LEU A 45 -15.96 7.90 -4.22
N PRO A 46 -17.27 8.13 -4.11
CA PRO A 46 -18.12 8.56 -5.22
C PRO A 46 -17.92 10.05 -5.56
N THR A 47 -16.76 10.60 -5.22
CA THR A 47 -16.43 12.01 -5.42
C THR A 47 -16.40 12.33 -6.91
N LYS A 48 -17.13 13.35 -7.33
CA LYS A 48 -17.04 13.91 -8.67
C LYS A 48 -15.99 15.03 -8.67
N LEU A 49 -15.17 15.07 -9.70
CA LEU A 49 -14.29 16.21 -9.94
C LEU A 49 -15.16 17.46 -10.19
N ILE A 50 -14.98 18.47 -9.35
CA ILE A 50 -15.63 19.77 -9.49
C ILE A 50 -14.61 20.68 -10.15
N GLY A 51 -14.79 21.01 -11.43
CA GLY A 51 -13.94 21.95 -12.14
C GLY A 51 -13.88 21.69 -13.64
N SER A 52 -13.42 22.71 -14.37
CA SER A 52 -13.18 22.64 -15.80
C SER A 52 -11.92 21.83 -16.10
N VAL A 53 -11.96 20.99 -17.13
CA VAL A 53 -10.85 20.19 -17.66
C VAL A 53 -9.59 21.01 -17.98
N SER A 54 -9.71 22.32 -18.11
CA SER A 54 -8.61 23.24 -18.45
C SER A 54 -7.99 23.97 -17.25
N ALA A 55 -8.28 23.53 -16.01
CA ALA A 55 -7.99 24.33 -14.82
C ALA A 55 -6.61 24.08 -14.18
N TYR A 56 -5.91 22.97 -14.52
CA TYR A 56 -4.69 22.58 -13.80
C TYR A 56 -3.46 22.54 -14.70
N ASP A 57 -2.36 23.07 -14.18
CA ASP A 57 -1.03 22.99 -14.79
C ASP A 57 -0.36 21.65 -14.49
N ALA A 58 -0.70 21.04 -13.34
CA ALA A 58 -0.27 19.69 -13.01
C ALA A 58 -1.33 18.89 -12.25
N VAL A 59 -1.29 17.55 -12.42
CA VAL A 59 -2.00 16.55 -11.60
C VAL A 59 -0.96 15.71 -10.87
N ILE A 60 -1.03 15.68 -9.55
CA ILE A 60 -0.04 15.06 -8.67
C ILE A 60 -0.67 13.86 -7.96
N PHE A 61 -0.11 12.67 -8.17
CA PHE A 61 -0.52 11.45 -7.47
C PHE A 61 0.38 11.17 -6.28
N VAL A 62 -0.20 11.03 -5.08
CA VAL A 62 0.57 10.86 -3.84
C VAL A 62 0.91 9.40 -3.50
N SER A 63 0.27 8.42 -4.15
CA SER A 63 0.48 7.00 -3.87
C SER A 63 0.05 6.11 -5.03
N PRO A 64 0.55 4.84 -5.10
CA PRO A 64 0.04 3.87 -6.07
C PRO A 64 -1.48 3.65 -6.00
N THR A 65 -2.06 3.74 -4.79
CA THR A 65 -3.51 3.61 -4.57
C THR A 65 -4.26 4.81 -5.18
N SER A 66 -3.71 6.02 -5.10
CA SER A 66 -4.34 7.19 -5.73
C SER A 66 -4.38 7.08 -7.25
N VAL A 67 -3.37 6.46 -7.88
CA VAL A 67 -3.42 6.14 -9.31
C VAL A 67 -4.51 5.10 -9.59
N GLN A 68 -4.49 3.99 -8.89
CA GLN A 68 -5.44 2.88 -9.09
C GLN A 68 -6.90 3.35 -8.97
N MET A 69 -7.22 4.19 -7.99
CA MET A 69 -8.59 4.63 -7.67
C MET A 69 -9.00 5.93 -8.38
N GLY A 70 -8.03 6.79 -8.69
CA GLY A 70 -8.29 8.12 -9.24
C GLY A 70 -8.07 8.26 -10.74
N TRP A 71 -7.24 7.41 -11.36
CA TRP A 71 -6.79 7.57 -12.74
C TRP A 71 -7.94 7.79 -13.73
N LYS A 72 -8.90 6.89 -13.76
CA LYS A 72 -10.04 6.97 -14.69
C LYS A 72 -10.85 8.26 -14.54
N LYS A 73 -10.87 8.84 -13.33
CA LYS A 73 -11.63 10.07 -13.03
C LYS A 73 -10.89 11.33 -13.46
N VAL A 74 -9.56 11.31 -13.44
CA VAL A 74 -8.74 12.49 -13.80
C VAL A 74 -8.15 12.41 -15.21
N LYS A 75 -8.22 11.28 -15.88
CA LYS A 75 -7.65 11.07 -17.21
C LYS A 75 -8.11 12.14 -18.21
N GLY A 76 -9.38 12.51 -18.21
CA GLY A 76 -9.91 13.57 -19.07
C GLY A 76 -9.32 14.96 -18.82
N LEU A 77 -8.81 15.24 -17.61
CA LEU A 77 -8.08 16.48 -17.31
C LEU A 77 -6.70 16.48 -17.96
N ILE A 78 -6.06 15.32 -18.01
CA ILE A 78 -4.72 15.12 -18.53
C ILE A 78 -4.71 15.15 -20.07
N GLU A 79 -5.70 14.50 -20.68
CA GLU A 79 -5.87 14.42 -22.15
C GLU A 79 -6.52 15.69 -22.75
N GLY A 80 -6.78 16.71 -21.91
CA GLY A 80 -7.38 17.98 -22.34
C GLY A 80 -6.46 18.84 -23.20
N PRO A 81 -6.94 19.98 -23.69
CA PRO A 81 -6.20 20.86 -24.62
C PRO A 81 -4.97 21.54 -23.99
N ARG A 82 -4.84 21.55 -22.67
CA ARG A 82 -3.62 21.96 -21.95
C ARG A 82 -2.68 20.78 -21.82
N ASN A 83 -1.40 21.03 -21.97
CA ASN A 83 -0.34 20.04 -21.72
C ASN A 83 -0.14 19.90 -20.20
N THR A 84 -1.15 19.37 -19.51
CA THR A 84 -1.14 19.20 -18.05
C THR A 84 -0.03 18.23 -17.64
N LEU A 85 0.87 18.67 -16.77
CA LEU A 85 1.96 17.86 -16.26
C LEU A 85 1.40 16.77 -15.34
N ILE A 86 1.90 15.54 -15.48
CA ILE A 86 1.60 14.47 -14.54
C ILE A 86 2.80 14.29 -13.61
N ALA A 87 2.56 14.28 -12.31
CA ALA A 87 3.60 14.11 -11.32
C ALA A 87 3.24 13.02 -10.28
N ALA A 88 4.28 12.39 -9.72
CA ALA A 88 4.18 11.37 -8.68
C ALA A 88 5.16 11.63 -7.55
N VAL A 89 4.75 11.36 -6.31
CA VAL A 89 5.58 11.60 -5.12
C VAL A 89 6.80 10.66 -5.07
N GLY A 90 6.75 9.52 -5.76
CA GLY A 90 7.87 8.57 -5.80
C GLY A 90 7.71 7.53 -6.89
N SER A 91 8.78 6.71 -7.07
CA SER A 91 8.92 5.74 -8.16
C SER A 91 7.80 4.70 -8.23
N ALA A 92 7.35 4.16 -7.09
CA ALA A 92 6.27 3.18 -7.07
C ALA A 92 4.94 3.74 -7.62
N THR A 93 4.66 5.02 -7.40
CA THR A 93 3.51 5.72 -7.95
C THR A 93 3.72 6.04 -9.43
N ALA A 94 4.93 6.47 -9.78
CA ALA A 94 5.30 6.77 -11.16
C ALA A 94 5.19 5.55 -12.08
N ASN A 95 5.66 4.38 -11.63
CA ASN A 95 5.57 3.14 -12.41
C ASN A 95 4.13 2.80 -12.79
N LYS A 96 3.18 2.97 -11.88
CA LYS A 96 1.76 2.75 -12.21
C LYS A 96 1.22 3.70 -13.28
N ILE A 97 1.73 4.93 -13.35
CA ILE A 97 1.35 5.91 -14.38
C ILE A 97 2.02 5.56 -15.72
N LEU A 98 3.28 5.11 -15.68
CA LEU A 98 3.98 4.61 -16.86
C LEU A 98 3.29 3.39 -17.47
N ASP A 99 2.76 2.48 -16.64
CA ASP A 99 1.98 1.32 -17.08
C ASP A 99 0.68 1.72 -17.81
N GLU A 100 0.13 2.90 -17.51
CA GLU A 100 -1.01 3.49 -18.24
C GLU A 100 -0.58 4.19 -19.56
N GLY A 101 0.71 4.19 -19.89
CA GLY A 101 1.27 4.73 -21.13
C GLY A 101 1.56 6.24 -21.10
N PHE A 102 1.59 6.89 -19.94
CA PHE A 102 1.80 8.32 -19.80
C PHE A 102 3.18 8.66 -19.23
N LYS A 103 3.75 9.78 -19.69
CA LYS A 103 4.96 10.35 -19.10
C LYS A 103 4.62 10.94 -17.73
N VAL A 104 5.52 10.78 -16.77
CA VAL A 104 5.33 11.27 -15.40
C VAL A 104 6.62 11.90 -14.86
N LEU A 105 6.48 13.02 -14.19
CA LEU A 105 7.55 13.67 -13.45
C LEU A 105 7.59 13.12 -12.02
N PHE A 106 8.74 12.67 -11.57
CA PHE A 106 8.94 12.20 -10.20
C PHE A 106 10.40 12.35 -9.78
N PRO A 107 10.69 12.44 -8.45
CA PRO A 107 12.06 12.54 -7.97
C PRO A 107 12.79 11.21 -8.11
N GLU A 108 14.05 11.26 -8.55
CA GLU A 108 14.93 10.11 -8.56
C GLU A 108 15.41 9.76 -7.13
N GLY A 109 15.64 8.47 -6.84
CA GLY A 109 16.10 8.00 -5.54
C GLY A 109 15.02 7.97 -4.48
N GLN A 110 15.30 8.52 -3.28
CA GLN A 110 14.30 8.62 -2.21
C GLN A 110 13.22 9.63 -2.60
N GLY A 111 12.01 9.15 -2.87
CA GLY A 111 10.84 9.97 -3.12
C GLY A 111 10.39 10.77 -1.88
N GLY A 112 9.29 11.47 -2.02
CA GLY A 112 8.67 12.22 -0.94
C GLY A 112 8.28 13.63 -1.35
N ALA A 113 7.51 14.30 -0.51
CA ALA A 113 6.93 15.60 -0.78
C ALA A 113 7.97 16.65 -1.18
N ARG A 114 9.03 16.81 -0.37
CA ARG A 114 10.08 17.81 -0.62
C ARG A 114 10.89 17.54 -1.89
N ALA A 115 11.17 16.26 -2.15
CA ALA A 115 11.89 15.86 -3.35
C ALA A 115 11.08 16.17 -4.62
N LEU A 116 9.76 15.89 -4.60
CA LEU A 116 8.88 16.24 -5.71
C LEU A 116 8.79 17.75 -5.91
N ILE A 117 8.67 18.56 -4.86
CA ILE A 117 8.63 20.01 -4.93
C ILE A 117 9.89 20.56 -5.63
N ALA A 118 11.07 20.03 -5.30
CA ALA A 118 12.32 20.43 -5.96
C ALA A 118 12.25 20.22 -7.48
N VAL A 119 11.71 19.09 -7.94
CA VAL A 119 11.56 18.78 -9.37
C VAL A 119 10.48 19.64 -10.02
N LEU A 120 9.40 19.97 -9.30
CA LEU A 120 8.31 20.83 -9.81
C LEU A 120 8.79 22.27 -10.05
N ARG A 121 9.72 22.80 -9.24
CA ARG A 121 10.28 24.14 -9.40
C ARG A 121 10.90 24.38 -10.79
N ASP A 122 11.47 23.33 -11.37
CA ASP A 122 12.09 23.42 -12.71
C ASP A 122 11.06 23.36 -13.86
N LYS A 123 9.82 23.01 -13.57
CA LYS A 123 8.79 22.74 -14.58
C LYS A 123 7.58 23.66 -14.49
N LEU A 124 7.31 24.24 -13.33
CA LEU A 124 6.15 25.07 -13.05
C LEU A 124 6.56 26.44 -12.50
N ASN A 125 5.82 27.47 -12.88
CA ASN A 125 5.89 28.73 -12.16
C ASN A 125 5.06 28.61 -10.87
N LEU A 126 5.74 28.35 -9.75
CA LEU A 126 5.08 28.05 -8.48
C LEU A 126 4.15 29.16 -7.99
N SER A 127 4.44 30.44 -8.35
CA SER A 127 3.64 31.58 -7.89
C SER A 127 2.32 31.77 -8.66
N SER A 128 2.10 31.04 -9.75
CA SER A 128 0.92 31.20 -10.60
C SER A 128 0.32 29.90 -11.12
N SER A 129 0.92 28.75 -10.77
CA SER A 129 0.44 27.47 -11.22
C SER A 129 -0.60 26.88 -10.25
N ARG A 130 -1.62 26.25 -10.84
CA ARG A 130 -2.67 25.54 -10.14
C ARG A 130 -2.49 24.02 -10.29
N VAL A 131 -2.51 23.30 -9.19
CA VAL A 131 -2.28 21.86 -9.16
C VAL A 131 -3.43 21.11 -8.52
N LEU A 132 -3.72 19.91 -9.04
CA LEU A 132 -4.66 18.97 -8.45
C LEU A 132 -3.88 17.84 -7.76
N VAL A 133 -4.05 17.70 -6.45
CA VAL A 133 -3.50 16.59 -5.68
C VAL A 133 -4.53 15.47 -5.60
N VAL A 134 -4.20 14.32 -6.16
CA VAL A 134 -5.03 13.10 -6.13
C VAL A 134 -4.55 12.22 -4.98
N ASN A 135 -5.39 12.10 -3.95
CA ASN A 135 -5.03 11.41 -2.70
C ASN A 135 -6.18 10.56 -2.14
N GLY A 136 -5.98 10.01 -0.94
CA GLY A 136 -7.01 9.37 -0.13
C GLY A 136 -7.59 10.33 0.90
N ASP A 137 -8.86 10.15 1.23
CA ASP A 137 -9.52 10.88 2.32
C ASP A 137 -8.86 10.53 3.69
N GLY A 138 -8.71 11.54 4.55
CA GLY A 138 -8.12 11.39 5.89
C GLY A 138 -6.59 11.40 5.89
N GLY A 139 -5.94 11.96 4.87
CA GLY A 139 -4.53 12.36 4.92
C GLY A 139 -4.29 13.48 5.94
N ASP A 140 -3.04 13.66 6.36
CA ASP A 140 -2.66 14.70 7.33
C ASP A 140 -2.56 16.12 6.72
N GLY A 141 -2.74 16.24 5.40
CA GLY A 141 -2.67 17.52 4.68
C GLY A 141 -1.28 18.13 4.53
N ASN A 142 -0.27 17.54 5.14
CA ASN A 142 1.09 18.08 5.18
C ASN A 142 1.70 18.32 3.78
N PHE A 143 1.36 17.48 2.80
CA PHE A 143 1.86 17.61 1.45
C PHE A 143 1.23 18.81 0.74
N GLU A 144 -0.07 18.96 0.84
CA GLU A 144 -0.83 20.07 0.28
C GLU A 144 -0.39 21.41 0.88
N ASP A 145 -0.13 21.44 2.18
CA ASP A 145 0.36 22.62 2.87
C ASP A 145 1.77 23.01 2.42
N LEU A 146 2.65 22.03 2.20
CA LEU A 146 3.98 22.29 1.63
C LEU A 146 3.88 22.90 0.22
N LEU A 147 2.99 22.40 -0.65
CA LEU A 147 2.78 22.97 -1.99
C LEU A 147 2.26 24.41 -1.93
N LYS A 148 1.33 24.71 -1.01
CA LYS A 148 0.80 26.07 -0.80
C LYS A 148 1.87 27.02 -0.29
N LEU A 149 2.75 26.57 0.61
CA LEU A 149 3.89 27.35 1.10
C LEU A 149 4.87 27.72 -0.02
N GLU A 150 4.97 26.92 -1.06
CA GLU A 150 5.75 27.21 -2.27
C GLU A 150 5.06 28.18 -3.23
N GLY A 151 3.83 28.57 -2.94
CA GLY A 151 3.06 29.54 -3.74
C GLY A 151 2.07 28.94 -4.73
N LEU A 152 1.91 27.61 -4.77
CA LEU A 152 0.97 26.93 -5.66
C LEU A 152 -0.48 27.10 -5.19
N GLU A 153 -1.39 27.25 -6.15
CA GLU A 153 -2.83 27.07 -5.91
C GLU A 153 -3.14 25.57 -5.92
N VAL A 154 -3.60 25.03 -4.80
CA VAL A 154 -3.75 23.57 -4.58
C VAL A 154 -5.20 23.20 -4.37
N ASP A 155 -5.73 22.38 -5.28
CA ASP A 155 -6.98 21.66 -5.09
C ASP A 155 -6.69 20.19 -4.76
N THR A 156 -7.59 19.57 -4.03
CA THR A 156 -7.47 18.17 -3.59
C THR A 156 -8.62 17.33 -4.13
N PHE A 157 -8.29 16.18 -4.67
CA PHE A 157 -9.26 15.18 -5.09
C PHE A 157 -9.05 13.88 -4.29
N ALA A 158 -9.84 13.73 -3.22
CA ALA A 158 -9.89 12.49 -2.46
C ALA A 158 -10.70 11.44 -3.24
N CYS A 159 -10.02 10.45 -3.81
CA CYS A 159 -10.64 9.43 -4.65
C CYS A 159 -10.87 8.09 -3.94
N TYR A 160 -10.32 7.90 -2.75
CA TYR A 160 -10.51 6.68 -1.93
C TYR A 160 -10.46 7.00 -0.43
N ARG A 161 -10.93 6.05 0.36
CA ARG A 161 -10.77 6.05 1.83
C ARG A 161 -10.24 4.70 2.30
N ARG A 162 -9.37 4.74 3.31
CA ARG A 162 -8.93 3.53 4.02
C ARG A 162 -9.80 3.29 5.23
N LEU A 163 -10.38 2.11 5.30
CA LEU A 163 -11.18 1.65 6.44
C LEU A 163 -10.39 0.65 7.27
N ASP A 164 -10.40 0.84 8.59
CA ASP A 164 -9.90 -0.16 9.52
C ASP A 164 -10.88 -1.32 9.62
N ILE A 165 -10.39 -2.52 9.39
CA ILE A 165 -11.14 -3.74 9.61
C ILE A 165 -10.70 -4.31 10.95
N ARG A 166 -11.58 -4.18 11.95
CA ARG A 166 -11.37 -4.68 13.31
C ARG A 166 -12.42 -5.72 13.71
N ASP A 167 -13.38 -5.95 12.84
CA ASP A 167 -14.47 -6.89 13.07
C ASP A 167 -13.98 -8.33 13.10
N ALA A 168 -14.33 -9.01 14.18
CA ALA A 168 -14.01 -10.41 14.40
C ALA A 168 -14.90 -11.39 13.62
N SER A 169 -15.96 -10.93 12.98
CA SER A 169 -16.93 -11.75 12.23
C SER A 169 -16.53 -12.00 10.77
N GLN A 170 -15.38 -11.47 10.32
CA GLN A 170 -14.89 -11.69 8.95
C GLN A 170 -14.82 -13.18 8.62
N PRO A 171 -15.44 -13.67 7.51
CA PRO A 171 -15.46 -15.09 7.15
C PRO A 171 -14.05 -15.69 7.00
N GLU A 172 -13.14 -14.94 6.40
CA GLU A 172 -11.74 -15.35 6.20
C GLU A 172 -11.02 -15.54 7.53
N ARG A 173 -11.26 -14.66 8.51
CA ARG A 173 -10.74 -14.77 9.85
C ARG A 173 -11.31 -15.99 10.57
N LEU A 174 -12.62 -16.22 10.49
CA LEU A 174 -13.26 -17.39 11.10
C LEU A 174 -12.72 -18.68 10.51
N GLY A 175 -12.50 -18.73 9.20
CA GLY A 175 -11.82 -19.84 8.53
C GLY A 175 -10.40 -20.05 9.05
N ALA A 176 -9.60 -18.99 9.14
CA ALA A 176 -8.24 -19.05 9.67
C ALA A 176 -8.19 -19.52 11.13
N MET A 177 -9.17 -19.14 11.94
CA MET A 177 -9.26 -19.61 13.33
C MET A 177 -9.61 -21.10 13.43
N ARG A 178 -10.52 -21.60 12.59
CA ARG A 178 -10.94 -22.99 12.56
C ARG A 178 -9.82 -23.89 12.04
N ASP A 179 -9.22 -23.53 10.90
CA ASP A 179 -8.30 -24.39 10.15
C ASP A 179 -6.83 -24.18 10.56
N GLY A 180 -6.54 -23.09 11.29
CA GLY A 180 -5.20 -22.69 11.69
C GLY A 180 -4.43 -21.95 10.61
N PHE A 181 -3.30 -21.34 11.04
CA PHE A 181 -2.31 -20.71 10.18
C PHE A 181 -0.93 -20.81 10.83
N ASP A 182 0.12 -20.84 10.00
CA ASP A 182 1.50 -21.08 10.40
C ASP A 182 2.37 -19.82 10.42
N ALA A 183 1.99 -18.83 9.64
CA ALA A 183 2.63 -17.51 9.59
C ALA A 183 1.62 -16.43 9.21
N TRP A 184 1.98 -15.17 9.39
CA TRP A 184 1.20 -14.04 8.90
C TRP A 184 2.06 -12.91 8.36
N VAL A 185 1.45 -12.08 7.50
CA VAL A 185 2.10 -10.97 6.81
C VAL A 185 1.36 -9.68 7.09
N ALA A 186 2.11 -8.61 7.40
CA ALA A 186 1.57 -7.25 7.49
C ALA A 186 2.53 -6.24 6.86
N THR A 187 1.99 -5.24 6.14
CA THR A 187 2.77 -4.24 5.42
C THR A 187 2.48 -2.80 5.87
N SER A 188 1.84 -2.64 7.03
CA SER A 188 1.63 -1.34 7.66
C SER A 188 1.53 -1.47 9.19
N ARG A 189 1.96 -0.43 9.92
CA ARG A 189 1.82 -0.37 11.39
C ARG A 189 0.34 -0.50 11.81
N ARG A 190 -0.55 0.15 11.07
CA ARG A 190 -2.01 0.12 11.32
C ARG A 190 -2.59 -1.28 11.22
N SER A 191 -2.09 -2.11 10.29
CA SER A 191 -2.51 -3.51 10.15
C SER A 191 -2.20 -4.35 11.38
N ILE A 192 -1.11 -4.09 12.09
CA ILE A 192 -0.76 -4.83 13.32
C ILE A 192 -1.86 -4.67 14.38
N GLY A 193 -2.25 -3.42 14.67
CA GLY A 193 -3.31 -3.14 15.66
C GLY A 193 -4.66 -3.71 15.28
N ASN A 194 -5.02 -3.62 14.00
CA ASN A 194 -6.29 -4.12 13.49
C ASN A 194 -6.36 -5.65 13.52
N MET A 195 -5.27 -6.36 13.17
CA MET A 195 -5.18 -7.81 13.29
C MET A 195 -5.33 -8.26 14.74
N LEU A 196 -4.64 -7.62 15.67
CA LEU A 196 -4.79 -7.93 17.10
C LEU A 196 -6.21 -7.66 17.63
N ALA A 197 -6.94 -6.71 17.04
CA ALA A 197 -8.35 -6.47 17.35
C ALA A 197 -9.25 -7.55 16.76
N GLN A 198 -9.06 -7.94 15.51
CA GLN A 198 -9.81 -9.02 14.86
C GLN A 198 -9.61 -10.36 15.60
N PHE A 199 -8.40 -10.66 16.06
CA PHE A 199 -8.06 -11.89 16.78
C PHE A 199 -8.17 -11.76 18.31
N LYS A 200 -9.08 -10.92 18.81
CA LYS A 200 -9.23 -10.63 20.24
C LYS A 200 -9.25 -11.87 21.16
N GLY A 201 -9.92 -12.94 20.72
CA GLY A 201 -10.00 -14.21 21.47
C GLY A 201 -8.78 -15.12 21.31
N GLN A 202 -7.87 -14.85 20.36
CA GLN A 202 -6.68 -15.67 20.07
C GLN A 202 -5.40 -14.83 19.94
N ARG A 203 -5.33 -13.71 20.64
CA ARG A 203 -4.15 -12.79 20.59
C ARG A 203 -2.84 -13.49 20.95
N ILE A 204 -2.86 -14.42 21.90
CA ILE A 204 -1.66 -15.16 22.31
C ILE A 204 -1.13 -15.97 21.12
N LYS A 205 -2.00 -16.70 20.42
CA LYS A 205 -1.63 -17.47 19.22
C LYS A 205 -1.09 -16.54 18.13
N LEU A 206 -1.80 -15.46 17.78
CA LEU A 206 -1.34 -14.52 16.75
C LEU A 206 0.01 -13.89 17.07
N LYS A 207 0.24 -13.52 18.35
CA LYS A 207 1.50 -12.92 18.80
C LYS A 207 2.68 -13.88 18.78
N ALA A 208 2.44 -15.18 18.99
CA ALA A 208 3.46 -16.22 18.94
C ALA A 208 3.76 -16.71 17.51
N THR A 209 2.83 -16.50 16.58
CA THR A 209 2.98 -16.93 15.18
C THR A 209 3.97 -16.01 14.44
N PRO A 210 4.88 -16.58 13.63
CA PRO A 210 5.83 -15.79 12.82
C PRO A 210 5.16 -14.72 11.98
N LEU A 211 5.64 -13.48 12.10
CA LEU A 211 5.19 -12.30 11.36
C LEU A 211 6.27 -11.84 10.40
N PHE A 212 5.92 -11.69 9.13
CA PHE A 212 6.79 -11.14 8.10
C PHE A 212 6.30 -9.73 7.72
N VAL A 213 7.23 -8.76 7.75
CA VAL A 213 6.97 -7.35 7.45
C VAL A 213 8.03 -6.81 6.50
N ASN A 214 7.72 -5.74 5.77
CA ASN A 214 8.63 -5.16 4.78
C ASN A 214 9.34 -3.88 5.25
N HIS A 215 9.25 -3.54 6.54
CA HIS A 215 9.90 -2.34 7.07
C HIS A 215 10.12 -2.44 8.58
N SER A 216 11.27 -1.96 9.07
CA SER A 216 11.64 -1.96 10.49
C SER A 216 10.63 -1.22 11.40
N ALA A 217 10.03 -0.13 10.92
CA ALA A 217 9.01 0.60 11.68
C ALA A 217 7.74 -0.24 11.94
N ILE A 218 7.41 -1.19 11.06
CA ILE A 218 6.29 -2.12 11.25
C ILE A 218 6.69 -3.20 12.25
N ALA A 219 7.92 -3.70 12.16
CA ALA A 219 8.47 -4.65 13.11
C ALA A 219 8.48 -4.08 14.54
N ASN A 220 8.95 -2.84 14.71
CA ASN A 220 8.96 -2.15 16.00
C ASN A 220 7.54 -2.03 16.59
N GLU A 221 6.55 -1.64 15.78
CA GLU A 221 5.14 -1.58 16.20
C GLU A 221 4.64 -2.96 16.67
N ALA A 222 4.99 -4.02 15.94
CA ALA A 222 4.59 -5.38 16.29
C ALA A 222 5.23 -5.83 17.62
N LEU A 223 6.53 -5.60 17.81
CA LEU A 223 7.27 -5.92 19.04
C LEU A 223 6.70 -5.17 20.25
N VAL A 224 6.42 -3.86 20.11
CA VAL A 224 5.78 -3.06 21.16
C VAL A 224 4.41 -3.61 21.55
N LYS A 225 3.67 -4.17 20.60
CA LYS A 225 2.37 -4.82 20.84
C LYS A 225 2.48 -6.28 21.32
N GLY A 226 3.72 -6.78 21.51
CA GLY A 226 4.01 -8.09 22.08
C GLY A 226 3.98 -9.24 21.08
N VAL A 227 4.16 -9.00 19.79
CA VAL A 227 4.48 -10.04 18.81
C VAL A 227 5.93 -10.46 19.01
N THR A 228 6.20 -11.78 19.12
CA THR A 228 7.51 -12.28 19.55
C THR A 228 8.44 -12.67 18.40
N ASN A 229 7.88 -13.16 17.29
CA ASN A 229 8.64 -13.66 16.15
C ASN A 229 8.40 -12.73 14.94
N VAL A 230 9.27 -11.74 14.72
CA VAL A 230 9.10 -10.73 13.66
C VAL A 230 10.31 -10.73 12.74
N PHE A 231 10.06 -10.86 11.44
CA PHE A 231 11.05 -10.91 10.37
C PHE A 231 10.88 -9.73 9.42
N VAL A 232 11.95 -8.95 9.22
CA VAL A 232 11.95 -7.82 8.30
C VAL A 232 12.51 -8.25 6.95
N CYS A 233 11.68 -8.16 5.91
CA CYS A 233 12.01 -8.48 4.52
C CYS A 233 12.37 -7.19 3.77
N GLN A 234 13.17 -7.30 2.69
CA GLN A 234 13.58 -6.14 1.89
C GLN A 234 12.43 -5.51 1.10
N ASP A 235 11.44 -6.32 0.72
CA ASP A 235 10.23 -5.87 0.02
C ASP A 235 8.99 -6.66 0.48
N ALA A 236 7.82 -6.27 -0.01
CA ALA A 236 6.55 -6.94 0.28
C ALA A 236 6.15 -7.97 -0.81
N GLY A 237 7.09 -8.39 -1.63
CA GLY A 237 6.91 -9.31 -2.75
C GLY A 237 7.89 -10.47 -2.70
N THR A 238 8.88 -10.48 -3.59
CA THR A 238 9.81 -11.60 -3.79
C THR A 238 10.65 -11.88 -2.55
N ALA A 239 11.23 -10.86 -1.91
CA ALA A 239 12.05 -11.04 -0.71
C ALA A 239 11.21 -11.56 0.46
N MET A 240 9.94 -11.16 0.56
CA MET A 240 9.04 -11.67 1.60
C MET A 240 8.71 -13.14 1.41
N ILE A 241 8.43 -13.58 0.19
CA ILE A 241 8.22 -15.00 -0.12
C ILE A 241 9.45 -15.82 0.22
N GLN A 242 10.65 -15.36 -0.20
CA GLN A 242 11.89 -16.05 0.12
C GLN A 242 12.11 -16.18 1.62
N SER A 243 11.87 -15.12 2.39
CA SER A 243 11.99 -15.16 3.85
C SER A 243 11.02 -16.14 4.50
N ILE A 244 9.80 -16.28 3.98
CA ILE A 244 8.81 -17.27 4.45
C ILE A 244 9.29 -18.68 4.14
N GLU A 245 9.80 -18.94 2.93
CA GLU A 245 10.35 -20.25 2.52
C GLU A 245 11.53 -20.63 3.39
N ASP A 246 12.50 -19.74 3.59
CA ASP A 246 13.70 -19.97 4.39
C ASP A 246 13.33 -20.31 5.85
N TRP A 247 12.35 -19.61 6.40
CA TRP A 247 11.84 -19.90 7.74
C TRP A 247 11.31 -21.33 7.86
N PHE A 248 10.44 -21.75 6.93
CA PHE A 248 9.89 -23.11 7.01
C PHE A 248 10.87 -24.22 6.63
N MET A 249 11.87 -23.92 5.79
CA MET A 249 12.92 -24.88 5.44
C MET A 249 13.94 -25.06 6.57
N SER A 250 14.19 -24.05 7.40
CA SER A 250 15.13 -24.17 8.53
C SER A 250 14.73 -25.27 9.53
N PHE A 251 13.43 -25.54 9.69
CA PHE A 251 12.93 -26.60 10.57
C PHE A 251 12.98 -28.01 9.95
N LYS A 252 13.03 -28.12 8.60
CA LYS A 252 13.12 -29.41 7.92
C LYS A 252 14.54 -30.02 7.94
N LEU A 253 15.54 -29.22 8.31
CA LEU A 253 16.95 -29.65 8.38
C LEU A 253 17.34 -30.16 9.78
N GLU A 254 16.46 -30.03 10.77
CA GLU A 254 16.67 -30.47 12.15
C GLU A 254 15.97 -31.80 12.46
N GLU A 255 15.19 -32.34 11.51
CA GLU A 255 14.60 -33.69 11.56
C GLU A 255 15.45 -34.70 10.73
#